data_80470dcc0d3718c6fa0a35596ea07456
#
_entry.id   80470dcc0d3718c6fa0a35596ea07456
#
_cell.length_a   1.000
_cell.length_b   1.000
_cell.length_c   1.000
_cell.angle_alpha   90.00
_cell.angle_beta   90.00
_cell.angle_gamma   90.00
#
_symmetry.space_group_name_H-M   'P 1'
#
loop_
_entity.id
_entity.type
_entity.pdbx_description
1 polymer ?
#
loop_
_entity_poly.entity_id
_entity_poly.type
_entity_poly.pdbx_seq_one_letter_code
_entity_poly.pdbx_strand_id
1 'polypeptide(L)' 'MYRLDTYYDGELEYTHKFADALQAFEAFAKCYDVGFANEFATYNLSLPTGKMYTKNFNRIGLVSAK' A
#
# COMPACT_ATOMS: atom_id res chain seq x y z
N MET A 1 -11.16 9.28 7.61
CA MET A 1 -10.89 7.85 7.55
C MET A 1 -9.62 7.60 6.76
N TYR A 2 -8.85 6.63 7.17
CA TYR A 2 -7.63 6.22 6.47
C TYR A 2 -7.98 5.18 5.42
N ARG A 3 -7.35 5.25 4.25
CA ARG A 3 -7.63 4.31 3.16
C ARG A 3 -6.31 3.73 2.65
N LEU A 4 -6.26 2.40 2.59
CA LEU A 4 -5.13 1.67 2.04
C LEU A 4 -5.55 1.03 0.73
N ASP A 5 -4.99 1.50 -0.37
CA ASP A 5 -5.23 1.00 -1.71
C ASP A 5 -4.06 0.12 -2.14
N THR A 6 -4.38 -1.04 -2.67
CA THR A 6 -3.40 -2.00 -3.19
C THR A 6 -3.56 -2.10 -4.70
N TYR A 7 -2.47 -1.86 -5.42
CA TYR A 7 -2.42 -1.95 -6.87
C TYR A 7 -1.45 -3.05 -7.27
N TYR A 8 -1.87 -3.90 -8.20
CA TYR A 8 -1.00 -4.89 -8.83
C TYR A 8 -0.88 -4.58 -10.32
N ASP A 9 0.35 -4.39 -10.78
CA ASP A 9 0.65 -4.05 -12.18
C ASP A 9 -0.14 -2.85 -12.68
N GLY A 10 -0.33 -1.85 -11.80
CA GLY A 10 -1.04 -0.63 -12.12
C GLY A 10 -2.54 -0.68 -11.96
N GLU A 11 -3.11 -1.82 -11.62
CA GLU A 11 -4.56 -1.98 -11.43
C GLU A 11 -4.91 -2.05 -9.96
N LEU A 12 -5.95 -1.30 -9.57
CA LEU A 12 -6.46 -1.32 -8.20
C LEU A 12 -7.13 -2.67 -7.93
N GLU A 13 -6.61 -3.40 -6.93
CA GLU A 13 -7.13 -4.71 -6.53
C GLU A 13 -7.92 -4.66 -5.23
N TYR A 14 -7.41 -3.93 -4.24
CA TYR A 14 -8.03 -3.89 -2.91
C TYR A 14 -8.05 -2.47 -2.37
N THR A 15 -9.12 -2.16 -1.64
CA THR A 15 -9.21 -0.95 -0.83
C THR A 15 -9.68 -1.35 0.56
N HIS A 16 -8.89 -0.99 1.57
CA HIS A 16 -9.23 -1.18 2.97
C HIS A 16 -9.33 0.17 3.66
N LYS A 17 -10.36 0.34 4.48
CA LYS A 17 -10.58 1.57 5.23
C LYS A 17 -10.41 1.33 6.71
N PHE A 18 -9.78 2.26 7.39
CA PHE A 18 -9.52 2.19 8.83
C PHE A 18 -9.97 3.49 9.48
N ALA A 19 -10.63 3.39 10.62
CA ALA A 19 -11.01 4.56 11.41
C ALA A 19 -9.86 5.01 12.31
N ASP A 20 -8.97 4.08 12.69
CA ASP A 20 -7.90 4.28 13.64
C ASP A 20 -6.56 4.37 12.92
N ALA A 21 -5.79 5.42 13.27
CA ALA A 21 -4.47 5.66 12.69
C ALA A 21 -3.52 4.48 12.96
N LEU A 22 -3.52 3.94 14.19
CA LEU A 22 -2.62 2.85 14.55
C LEU A 22 -2.86 1.63 13.68
N GLN A 23 -4.12 1.25 13.49
CA GLN A 23 -4.47 0.11 12.63
C GLN A 23 -4.07 0.35 11.19
N ALA A 24 -4.29 1.57 10.69
CA ALA A 24 -3.94 1.94 9.33
C ALA A 24 -2.44 1.85 9.09
N PHE A 25 -1.64 2.43 9.98
CA PHE A 25 -0.19 2.40 9.83
C PHE A 25 0.40 1.02 10.06
N GLU A 26 -0.17 0.22 10.96
CA GLU A 26 0.23 -1.19 11.12
C GLU A 26 -0.03 -1.99 9.85
N ALA A 27 -1.20 -1.82 9.25
CA ALA A 27 -1.53 -2.50 8.00
C ALA A 27 -0.57 -2.09 6.88
N PHE A 28 -0.27 -0.81 6.79
CA PHE A 28 0.68 -0.29 5.79
C PHE A 28 2.10 -0.83 6.02
N ALA A 29 2.54 -0.89 7.26
CA ALA A 29 3.85 -1.40 7.61
C ALA A 29 4.01 -2.89 7.26
N LYS A 30 2.90 -3.65 7.35
CA LYS A 30 2.90 -5.08 7.02
C LYS A 30 2.74 -5.36 5.53
N CYS A 31 2.43 -4.36 4.72
CA CYS A 31 2.33 -4.55 3.28
C CYS A 31 3.68 -4.97 2.72
N TYR A 32 3.69 -6.15 2.13
CA TYR A 32 4.88 -6.71 1.52
C TYR A 32 4.46 -7.66 0.41
N ASP A 33 5.01 -7.45 -0.77
CA ASP A 33 4.74 -8.30 -1.91
C ASP A 33 6.05 -8.64 -2.60
N VAL A 34 6.27 -9.92 -2.78
CA VAL A 34 7.45 -10.42 -3.48
C VAL A 34 7.19 -10.63 -4.97
N GLY A 35 6.01 -10.30 -5.44
CA GLY A 35 5.68 -10.33 -6.86
C GLY A 35 5.58 -11.71 -7.48
N PHE A 36 5.06 -12.67 -6.77
CA PHE A 36 4.92 -14.03 -7.31
C PHE A 36 4.09 -14.08 -8.58
N ALA A 37 2.97 -13.38 -8.60
CA ALA A 37 2.06 -13.36 -9.72
C ALA A 37 2.11 -12.05 -10.49
N ASN A 38 2.66 -11.01 -9.91
CA ASN A 38 2.66 -9.66 -10.45
C ASN A 38 4.09 -9.13 -10.54
N GLU A 39 4.34 -8.28 -11.52
CA GLU A 39 5.66 -7.65 -11.64
C GLU A 39 5.84 -6.53 -10.65
N PHE A 40 4.75 -5.80 -10.36
CA PHE A 40 4.78 -4.64 -9.47
C PHE A 40 3.61 -4.68 -8.51
N ALA A 41 3.85 -4.22 -7.31
CA ALA A 41 2.81 -3.96 -6.33
C ALA A 41 3.01 -2.56 -5.76
N THR A 42 1.93 -1.81 -5.63
CA THR A 42 1.94 -0.47 -5.05
C THR A 42 0.90 -0.40 -3.95
N TYR A 43 1.32 0.11 -2.80
CA TYR A 43 0.44 0.32 -1.66
C TYR A 43 0.40 1.79 -1.33
N ASN A 44 -0.80 2.37 -1.34
CA ASN A 44 -1.02 3.79 -1.04
C ASN A 44 -1.86 3.92 0.21
N LEU A 45 -1.31 4.53 1.25
CA LEU A 45 -2.05 4.88 2.46
C LEU A 45 -2.41 6.36 2.40
N SER A 46 -3.70 6.63 2.26
CA SER A 46 -4.23 8.00 2.23
C SER A 46 -4.75 8.38 3.61
N LEU A 47 -4.30 9.51 4.10
CA LEU A 47 -4.70 10.05 5.40
C LEU A 47 -5.86 11.04 5.24
N PRO A 48 -6.65 11.25 6.31
CA PRO A 48 -7.74 12.24 6.27
C PRO A 48 -7.25 13.66 5.98
N THR A 49 -5.99 13.95 6.23
CA THR A 49 -5.37 15.25 5.96
C THR A 49 -5.09 15.50 4.49
N GLY A 50 -5.25 14.49 3.64
CA GLY A 50 -4.89 14.55 2.23
C GLY A 50 -3.48 14.07 1.94
N LYS A 51 -2.68 13.79 2.96
CA LYS A 51 -1.34 13.25 2.80
C LYS A 51 -1.41 11.77 2.39
N MET A 52 -0.44 11.32 1.60
CA MET A 52 -0.39 9.93 1.14
C MET A 52 1.02 9.38 1.27
N TYR A 53 1.12 8.16 1.76
CA TYR A 53 2.36 7.40 1.80
C TYR A 53 2.28 6.26 0.80
N THR A 54 3.39 5.99 0.11
CA THR A 54 3.41 4.99 -0.95
C THR A 54 4.58 4.03 -0.75
N LYS A 55 4.32 2.73 -0.97
CA LYS A 55 5.36 1.70 -1.09
C LYS A 55 5.24 1.05 -2.45
N ASN A 56 6.35 0.89 -3.14
CA ASN A 56 6.41 0.19 -4.40
C ASN A 56 7.34 -1.01 -4.29
N PHE A 57 6.86 -2.15 -4.76
CA PHE A 57 7.62 -3.40 -4.78
C PHE A 57 7.68 -3.94 -6.20
N ASN A 58 8.79 -4.59 -6.52
CA ASN A 58 8.87 -5.43 -7.72
C ASN A 58 9.30 -6.83 -7.29
N ARG A 59 9.64 -7.70 -8.25
CA ARG A 59 10.02 -9.08 -7.93
C ARG A 59 11.26 -9.19 -7.04
N ILE A 60 12.07 -8.15 -6.99
CA ILE A 60 13.29 -8.14 -6.18
C ILE A 60 12.97 -7.70 -4.75
N GLY A 61 11.93 -6.89 -4.57
CA GLY A 61 11.51 -6.37 -3.27
C GLY A 61 11.17 -4.90 -3.32
N LEU A 62 11.33 -4.20 -2.20
CA LEU A 62 10.98 -2.80 -2.09
C LEU A 62 11.81 -1.95 -3.04
N VAL A 63 11.12 -1.21 -3.92
CA VAL A 63 11.76 -0.27 -4.86
C VAL A 63 11.80 1.12 -4.26
N SER A 64 10.68 1.55 -3.67
CA SER A 64 10.61 2.87 -3.05
C SER A 64 9.54 2.90 -1.97
N ALA A 65 9.69 3.84 -1.03
CA ALA A 65 8.71 4.11 0.01
C ALA A 65 8.70 5.60 0.31
N LYS A 66 7.52 6.10 0.64
CA LYS A 66 7.34 7.47 1.09
C LYS A 66 6.60 7.50 2.39
#